data_a0529a729f5267f9dbf3c31760dd4b20
#
_entry.id   a0529a729f5267f9dbf3c31760dd4b20
#
_cell.length_a   1.000
_cell.length_b   1.000
_cell.length_c   1.000
_cell.angle_alpha   90.00
_cell.angle_beta   90.00
_cell.angle_gamma   90.00
#
_symmetry.space_group_name_H-M   'P 1'
#
loop_
_entity.id
_entity.type
_entity.pdbx_description
1 polymer ?
#
loop_
_entity_poly.entity_id
_entity_poly.type
_entity_poly.pdbx_seq_one_letter_code
_entity_poly.pdbx_strand_id
1 'polypeptide(L)'
;MKRVLLLLAVLLFSAGTMMAQQDKAAEKAAKKAEKEAKKAAEAAEQMALFEQGVQALKEKDFVLEAERVEFKRGQFVYVTPSTNFVSMKGDRATIQLAFNTAAAGPNGIGGITVDGSASNIEMKTDKKGNVTFSMMVQGVAVSANVTIRMVKGTNKCTATVSPNFNSNRISFTGYLYPSDQSY
;
A
#
# COMPACT_ATOMS: atom_id res chain seq x y z
N MET A 1 -20.26 -45.76 55.40
CA MET A 1 -21.04 -44.67 54.73
C MET A 1 -20.19 -43.42 54.47
N LYS A 2 -19.38 -42.91 55.41
CA LYS A 2 -18.56 -41.66 55.17
C LYS A 2 -17.53 -41.77 54.03
N ARG A 3 -16.92 -42.96 53.79
CA ARG A 3 -15.93 -43.13 52.73
C ARG A 3 -16.54 -43.18 51.31
N VAL A 4 -17.77 -43.62 51.15
CA VAL A 4 -18.46 -43.67 49.85
C VAL A 4 -18.92 -42.26 49.45
N LEU A 5 -19.35 -41.42 50.39
CA LEU A 5 -19.68 -40.01 50.14
C LEU A 5 -18.47 -39.19 49.66
N LEU A 6 -17.28 -39.45 50.22
CA LEU A 6 -16.05 -38.76 49.81
C LEU A 6 -15.61 -39.11 48.39
N LEU A 7 -15.78 -40.35 47.95
CA LEU A 7 -15.47 -40.78 46.58
C LEU A 7 -16.46 -40.19 45.56
N LEU A 8 -17.72 -40.06 45.88
CA LEU A 8 -18.73 -39.42 45.03
C LEU A 8 -18.49 -37.91 44.86
N ALA A 9 -18.05 -37.23 45.93
CA ALA A 9 -17.71 -35.80 45.85
C ALA A 9 -16.47 -35.53 45.00
N VAL A 10 -15.46 -36.41 45.01
CA VAL A 10 -14.26 -36.28 44.17
C VAL A 10 -14.60 -36.52 42.69
N LEU A 11 -15.47 -37.46 42.36
CA LEU A 11 -15.93 -37.72 41.00
C LEU A 11 -16.73 -36.56 40.40
N LEU A 12 -17.58 -35.91 41.20
CA LEU A 12 -18.38 -34.73 40.76
C LEU A 12 -17.46 -33.49 40.53
N PHE A 13 -16.41 -33.32 41.31
CA PHE A 13 -15.48 -32.22 41.15
C PHE A 13 -14.59 -32.38 39.92
N SER A 14 -14.19 -33.61 39.54
CA SER A 14 -13.40 -33.88 38.34
C SER A 14 -14.21 -33.72 37.05
N ALA A 15 -15.51 -33.99 37.04
CA ALA A 15 -16.37 -33.78 35.88
C ALA A 15 -16.58 -32.28 35.58
N GLY A 16 -16.73 -31.43 36.62
CA GLY A 16 -16.88 -29.99 36.46
C GLY A 16 -15.65 -29.29 35.91
N THR A 17 -14.45 -29.74 36.27
CA THR A 17 -13.20 -29.18 35.75
C THR A 17 -12.93 -29.59 34.30
N MET A 18 -13.33 -30.78 33.87
CA MET A 18 -13.23 -31.19 32.47
C MET A 18 -14.15 -30.38 31.55
N MET A 19 -15.39 -30.13 31.93
CA MET A 19 -16.31 -29.30 31.14
C MET A 19 -15.81 -27.85 31.00
N ALA A 20 -15.36 -27.24 32.09
CA ALA A 20 -14.83 -25.87 32.05
C ALA A 20 -13.53 -25.75 31.22
N GLN A 21 -12.72 -26.80 31.11
CA GLN A 21 -11.56 -26.83 30.21
C GLN A 21 -11.96 -27.01 28.76
N GLN A 22 -13.00 -27.79 28.49
CA GLN A 22 -13.52 -28.05 27.15
C GLN A 22 -14.13 -26.77 26.54
N ASP A 23 -14.92 -26.04 27.34
CA ASP A 23 -15.50 -24.76 26.93
C ASP A 23 -14.44 -23.69 26.61
N LYS A 24 -13.40 -23.57 27.43
CA LYS A 24 -12.25 -22.67 27.17
C LYS A 24 -11.46 -23.05 25.95
N ALA A 25 -11.29 -24.34 25.68
CA ALA A 25 -10.62 -24.82 24.49
C ALA A 25 -11.44 -24.55 23.21
N ALA A 26 -12.75 -24.78 23.28
CA ALA A 26 -13.68 -24.46 22.19
C ALA A 26 -13.73 -22.95 21.89
N GLU A 27 -13.81 -22.10 22.92
CA GLU A 27 -13.78 -20.64 22.77
C GLU A 27 -12.45 -20.16 22.14
N LYS A 28 -11.33 -20.72 22.58
CA LYS A 28 -10.01 -20.39 22.01
C LYS A 28 -9.88 -20.84 20.56
N ALA A 29 -10.42 -22.01 20.21
CA ALA A 29 -10.47 -22.49 18.84
C ALA A 29 -11.36 -21.62 17.95
N ALA A 30 -12.53 -21.21 18.42
CA ALA A 30 -13.44 -20.31 17.73
C ALA A 30 -12.80 -18.94 17.47
N LYS A 31 -12.18 -18.33 18.47
CA LYS A 31 -11.43 -17.06 18.31
C LYS A 31 -10.26 -17.18 17.35
N LYS A 32 -9.59 -18.33 17.33
CA LYS A 32 -8.49 -18.57 16.37
C LYS A 32 -9.04 -18.70 14.94
N ALA A 33 -10.12 -19.45 14.75
CA ALA A 33 -10.76 -19.60 13.44
C ALA A 33 -11.30 -18.27 12.91
N GLU A 34 -11.94 -17.46 13.76
CA GLU A 34 -12.40 -16.11 13.40
C GLU A 34 -11.22 -15.19 12.97
N LYS A 35 -10.13 -15.21 13.73
CA LYS A 35 -8.93 -14.43 13.39
C LYS A 35 -8.29 -14.88 12.08
N GLU A 36 -8.27 -16.18 11.81
CA GLU A 36 -7.75 -16.73 10.54
C GLU A 36 -8.68 -16.37 9.37
N ALA A 37 -9.99 -16.47 9.55
CA ALA A 37 -10.97 -16.06 8.56
C ALA A 37 -10.86 -14.57 8.23
N LYS A 38 -10.72 -13.70 9.25
CA LYS A 38 -10.52 -12.26 9.05
C LYS A 38 -9.23 -11.97 8.27
N LYS A 39 -8.12 -12.61 8.62
CA LYS A 39 -6.86 -12.46 7.89
C LYS A 39 -6.96 -12.94 6.45
N ALA A 40 -7.68 -14.03 6.20
CA ALA A 40 -7.89 -14.52 4.83
C ALA A 40 -8.73 -13.54 4.00
N ALA A 41 -9.77 -12.96 4.60
CA ALA A 41 -10.59 -11.94 3.95
C ALA A 41 -9.77 -10.67 3.63
N GLU A 42 -9.00 -10.16 4.60
CA GLU A 42 -8.10 -9.02 4.39
C GLU A 42 -7.05 -9.30 3.28
N ALA A 43 -6.48 -10.49 3.26
CA ALA A 43 -5.52 -10.88 2.24
C ALA A 43 -6.16 -10.98 0.84
N ALA A 44 -7.40 -11.45 0.75
CA ALA A 44 -8.14 -11.51 -0.50
C ALA A 44 -8.49 -10.10 -1.02
N GLU A 45 -8.90 -9.20 -0.13
CA GLU A 45 -9.16 -7.80 -0.46
C GLU A 45 -7.90 -7.10 -0.97
N GLN A 46 -6.77 -7.25 -0.25
CA GLN A 46 -5.49 -6.67 -0.66
C GLN A 46 -5.01 -7.23 -2.00
N MET A 47 -5.27 -8.51 -2.29
CA MET A 47 -4.94 -9.11 -3.58
C MET A 47 -5.82 -8.51 -4.69
N ALA A 48 -7.10 -8.30 -4.46
CA ALA A 48 -7.99 -7.66 -5.43
C ALA A 48 -7.53 -6.22 -5.75
N LEU A 49 -7.16 -5.45 -4.74
CA LEU A 49 -6.59 -4.10 -4.93
C LEU A 49 -5.27 -4.14 -5.71
N PHE A 50 -4.41 -5.13 -5.45
CA PHE A 50 -3.19 -5.35 -6.23
C PHE A 50 -3.51 -5.61 -7.71
N GLU A 51 -4.46 -6.50 -8.00
CA GLU A 51 -4.85 -6.84 -9.38
C GLU A 51 -5.45 -5.63 -10.11
N GLN A 52 -6.28 -4.84 -9.45
CA GLN A 52 -6.79 -3.57 -9.97
C GLN A 52 -5.67 -2.59 -10.30
N GLY A 53 -4.72 -2.42 -9.38
CA GLY A 53 -3.55 -1.58 -9.60
C GLY A 53 -2.67 -2.06 -10.77
N VAL A 54 -2.47 -3.37 -10.90
CA VAL A 54 -1.75 -3.97 -12.05
C VAL A 54 -2.48 -3.70 -13.36
N GLN A 55 -3.80 -3.81 -13.36
CA GLN A 55 -4.62 -3.55 -14.55
C GLN A 55 -4.55 -2.06 -14.93
N ALA A 56 -4.67 -1.15 -13.98
CA ALA A 56 -4.54 0.29 -14.20
C ALA A 56 -3.18 0.67 -14.81
N LEU A 57 -2.09 0.04 -14.36
CA LEU A 57 -0.76 0.21 -14.97
C LEU A 57 -0.71 -0.27 -16.44
N LYS A 58 -1.33 -1.41 -16.76
CA LYS A 58 -1.41 -1.93 -18.13
C LYS A 58 -2.23 -1.03 -19.04
N GLU A 59 -3.33 -0.50 -18.54
CA GLU A 59 -4.23 0.40 -19.26
C GLU A 59 -3.66 1.82 -19.36
N LYS A 60 -2.59 2.12 -18.64
CA LYS A 60 -1.99 3.46 -18.56
C LYS A 60 -3.01 4.50 -18.08
N ASP A 61 -3.81 4.10 -17.10
CA ASP A 61 -4.84 4.94 -16.50
C ASP A 61 -4.86 4.73 -14.98
N PHE A 62 -3.96 5.42 -14.28
CA PHE A 62 -3.74 5.24 -12.86
C PHE A 62 -3.36 6.53 -12.13
N VAL A 63 -3.56 6.52 -10.83
CA VAL A 63 -3.03 7.50 -9.88
C VAL A 63 -2.35 6.77 -8.73
N LEU A 64 -1.07 7.10 -8.46
CA LEU A 64 -0.38 6.77 -7.22
C LEU A 64 -0.55 7.96 -6.27
N GLU A 65 -1.34 7.81 -5.24
CA GLU A 65 -1.57 8.78 -4.19
C GLU A 65 -0.54 8.59 -3.07
N ALA A 66 0.31 9.59 -2.85
CA ALA A 66 1.40 9.49 -1.90
C ALA A 66 0.99 9.93 -0.50
N GLU A 67 1.31 9.11 0.49
CA GLU A 67 1.23 9.44 1.92
C GLU A 67 2.58 9.93 2.48
N ARG A 68 3.67 9.55 1.81
CA ARG A 68 5.04 9.88 2.21
C ARG A 68 5.91 10.17 0.99
N VAL A 69 6.70 11.22 1.12
CA VAL A 69 7.74 11.59 0.15
C VAL A 69 9.10 11.51 0.83
N GLU A 70 10.05 10.86 0.16
CA GLU A 70 11.42 10.71 0.62
C GLU A 70 12.39 11.34 -0.37
N PHE A 71 13.32 12.14 0.13
CA PHE A 71 14.33 12.84 -0.64
C PHE A 71 15.63 12.04 -0.69
N LYS A 72 16.52 12.41 -1.63
CA LYS A 72 17.78 11.71 -1.92
C LYS A 72 18.62 11.36 -0.68
N ARG A 73 18.61 12.20 0.35
CA ARG A 73 19.43 12.01 1.57
C ARG A 73 18.72 11.20 2.67
N GLY A 74 17.59 10.55 2.36
CA GLY A 74 16.81 9.76 3.31
C GLY A 74 15.87 10.57 4.22
N GLN A 75 15.85 11.89 4.08
CA GLN A 75 14.85 12.73 4.74
C GLN A 75 13.49 12.45 4.14
N PHE A 76 12.46 12.35 4.97
CA PHE A 76 11.10 12.12 4.49
C PHE A 76 10.10 13.03 5.18
N VAL A 77 8.97 13.22 4.54
CA VAL A 77 7.82 13.97 5.05
C VAL A 77 6.54 13.19 4.74
N TYR A 78 5.58 13.24 5.66
CA TYR A 78 4.21 12.81 5.36
C TYR A 78 3.49 13.93 4.63
N VAL A 79 2.71 13.55 3.62
CA VAL A 79 2.07 14.48 2.70
C VAL A 79 0.60 14.13 2.51
N THR A 80 -0.16 15.07 1.96
CA THR A 80 -1.56 14.86 1.62
C THR A 80 -1.66 14.23 0.23
N PRO A 81 -2.32 13.08 0.06
CA PRO A 81 -2.41 12.36 -1.20
C PRO A 81 -2.98 13.20 -2.36
N SER A 82 -4.03 13.99 -2.13
CA SER A 82 -4.68 14.80 -3.16
C SER A 82 -3.79 15.89 -3.79
N THR A 83 -2.67 16.22 -3.14
CA THR A 83 -1.71 17.22 -3.64
C THR A 83 -0.31 16.63 -3.90
N ASN A 84 -0.14 15.33 -3.67
CA ASN A 84 1.13 14.64 -3.89
C ASN A 84 0.87 13.28 -4.53
N PHE A 85 1.05 13.23 -5.84
CA PHE A 85 0.70 12.06 -6.62
C PHE A 85 1.55 11.93 -7.88
N VAL A 86 1.55 10.74 -8.43
CA VAL A 86 2.04 10.41 -9.77
C VAL A 86 0.89 9.78 -10.54
N SER A 87 0.44 10.40 -11.61
CA SER A 87 -0.66 9.90 -12.42
C SER A 87 -0.27 9.72 -13.87
N MET A 88 -1.02 8.86 -14.55
CA MET A 88 -0.93 8.66 -15.99
C MET A 88 -2.32 8.41 -16.57
N LYS A 89 -2.58 9.01 -17.72
CA LYS A 89 -3.76 8.76 -18.53
C LYS A 89 -3.40 8.73 -20.01
N GLY A 90 -3.45 7.55 -20.59
CA GLY A 90 -2.99 7.31 -21.96
C GLY A 90 -1.49 7.58 -22.11
N ASP A 91 -1.11 8.60 -22.83
CA ASP A 91 0.26 9.04 -23.08
C ASP A 91 0.68 10.29 -22.28
N ARG A 92 -0.21 10.78 -21.41
CA ARG A 92 0.06 11.90 -20.52
C ARG A 92 0.31 11.44 -19.10
N ALA A 93 1.31 12.05 -18.45
CA ALA A 93 1.62 11.80 -17.05
C ALA A 93 1.82 13.10 -16.29
N THR A 94 1.37 13.11 -15.04
CA THR A 94 1.55 14.24 -14.12
C THR A 94 2.26 13.76 -12.86
N ILE A 95 3.28 14.52 -12.46
CA ILE A 95 3.99 14.35 -11.18
C ILE A 95 3.72 15.60 -10.38
N GLN A 96 2.96 15.47 -9.30
CA GLN A 96 2.62 16.57 -8.41
C GLN A 96 3.30 16.36 -7.06
N LEU A 97 4.07 17.34 -6.64
CA LEU A 97 4.70 17.40 -5.33
C LEU A 97 4.36 18.74 -4.69
N ALA A 98 3.64 18.73 -3.58
CA ALA A 98 3.32 19.92 -2.81
C ALA A 98 3.61 19.65 -1.33
N PHE A 99 4.43 20.48 -0.73
CA PHE A 99 4.69 20.44 0.70
C PHE A 99 4.80 21.86 1.27
N ASN A 100 4.33 22.03 2.49
CA ASN A 100 4.47 23.30 3.19
C ASN A 100 5.94 23.51 3.58
N THR A 101 6.63 24.39 2.84
CA THR A 101 7.93 24.89 3.25
C THR A 101 7.85 26.38 3.46
N ALA A 102 8.68 26.91 4.36
CA ALA A 102 8.84 28.35 4.58
C ALA A 102 9.36 29.09 3.32
N ALA A 103 9.82 28.36 2.31
CA ALA A 103 10.23 28.85 0.99
C ALA A 103 9.17 28.48 -0.06
N ALA A 104 7.93 28.94 0.14
CA ALA A 104 6.89 28.84 -0.88
C ALA A 104 7.29 29.63 -2.13
N GLY A 105 7.17 29.00 -3.31
CA GLY A 105 7.33 29.67 -4.58
C GLY A 105 6.26 30.77 -4.79
N PRO A 106 6.26 31.45 -5.95
CA PRO A 106 5.34 32.57 -6.25
C PRO A 106 3.85 32.25 -6.05
N ASN A 107 3.49 30.98 -6.02
CA ASN A 107 2.11 30.48 -5.85
C ASN A 107 1.73 30.20 -4.37
N GLY A 108 2.57 30.54 -3.39
CA GLY A 108 2.29 30.30 -1.97
C GLY A 108 2.30 28.82 -1.53
N ILE A 109 2.45 27.90 -2.47
CA ILE A 109 2.58 26.46 -2.26
C ILE A 109 3.96 26.05 -2.76
N GLY A 110 4.85 25.65 -1.86
CA GLY A 110 6.12 25.05 -2.24
C GLY A 110 5.83 23.73 -2.95
N GLY A 111 5.96 23.68 -4.28
CA GLY A 111 5.63 22.48 -5.02
C GLY A 111 6.23 22.45 -6.42
N ILE A 112 6.33 21.24 -6.96
CA ILE A 112 6.76 20.97 -8.33
C ILE A 112 5.64 20.21 -9.02
N THR A 113 5.16 20.75 -10.13
CA THR A 113 4.26 20.04 -11.04
C THR A 113 5.00 19.79 -12.34
N VAL A 114 5.10 18.53 -12.74
CA VAL A 114 5.56 18.13 -14.06
C VAL A 114 4.37 17.49 -14.77
N ASP A 115 3.80 18.18 -15.72
CA ASP A 115 2.77 17.65 -16.62
C ASP A 115 3.39 17.52 -18.01
N GLY A 116 3.29 16.34 -18.59
CA GLY A 116 3.97 16.07 -19.86
C GLY A 116 3.56 14.77 -20.54
N SER A 117 4.24 14.48 -21.63
CA SER A 117 4.07 13.22 -22.34
C SER A 117 4.90 12.11 -21.69
N ALA A 118 4.29 10.94 -21.61
CA ALA A 118 4.95 9.71 -21.17
C ALA A 118 5.47 8.91 -22.38
N SER A 119 6.70 8.46 -22.28
CA SER A 119 7.38 7.65 -23.30
C SER A 119 8.23 6.56 -22.64
N ASN A 120 8.83 5.66 -23.44
CA ASN A 120 9.68 4.57 -22.96
C ASN A 120 9.01 3.75 -21.83
N ILE A 121 7.72 3.43 -22.05
CA ILE A 121 6.91 2.73 -21.07
C ILE A 121 7.27 1.26 -21.10
N GLU A 122 7.66 0.73 -19.95
CA GLU A 122 8.01 -0.66 -19.78
C GLU A 122 7.39 -1.21 -18.48
N MET A 123 6.82 -2.41 -18.55
CA MET A 123 6.28 -3.11 -17.38
C MET A 123 6.90 -4.50 -17.29
N LYS A 124 7.43 -4.83 -16.12
CA LYS A 124 8.06 -6.13 -15.81
C LYS A 124 7.45 -6.72 -14.56
N THR A 125 7.24 -8.03 -14.58
CA THR A 125 6.83 -8.80 -13.41
C THR A 125 7.96 -9.79 -13.06
N ASP A 126 8.40 -9.78 -11.82
CA ASP A 126 9.43 -10.69 -11.35
C ASP A 126 8.86 -12.09 -11.03
N LYS A 127 9.75 -13.06 -10.71
CA LYS A 127 9.36 -14.44 -10.37
C LYS A 127 8.49 -14.54 -9.10
N LYS A 128 8.48 -13.52 -8.26
CA LYS A 128 7.66 -13.44 -7.04
C LYS A 128 6.31 -12.77 -7.31
N GLY A 129 6.09 -12.25 -8.53
CA GLY A 129 4.89 -11.55 -8.94
C GLY A 129 4.89 -10.06 -8.57
N ASN A 130 6.02 -9.49 -8.13
CA ASN A 130 6.11 -8.05 -7.94
C ASN A 130 6.19 -7.36 -9.30
N VAL A 131 5.59 -6.18 -9.39
CA VAL A 131 5.53 -5.41 -10.64
C VAL A 131 6.45 -4.20 -10.55
N THR A 132 7.18 -3.97 -11.63
CA THR A 132 7.94 -2.75 -11.87
C THR A 132 7.44 -2.13 -13.15
N PHE A 133 6.97 -0.88 -13.08
CA PHE A 133 6.54 -0.08 -14.21
C PHE A 133 7.49 1.11 -14.33
N SER A 134 7.98 1.39 -15.52
CA SER A 134 8.88 2.51 -15.78
C SER A 134 8.41 3.33 -16.96
N MET A 135 8.60 4.63 -16.88
CA MET A 135 8.29 5.59 -17.95
C MET A 135 9.25 6.78 -17.88
N MET A 136 9.41 7.46 -19.01
CA MET A 136 10.03 8.80 -19.07
C MET A 136 8.90 9.82 -19.23
N VAL A 137 8.83 10.80 -18.35
CA VAL A 137 7.89 11.92 -18.43
C VAL A 137 8.64 13.15 -18.93
N GLN A 138 8.13 13.77 -19.99
CA GLN A 138 8.72 14.96 -20.57
C GLN A 138 7.72 16.13 -20.52
N GLY A 139 7.92 17.04 -19.58
CA GLY A 139 7.22 18.30 -19.46
C GLY A 139 7.93 19.46 -20.19
N VAL A 140 7.38 20.66 -20.07
CA VAL A 140 7.87 21.85 -20.81
C VAL A 140 9.33 22.22 -20.48
N ALA A 141 9.74 22.11 -19.22
CA ALA A 141 11.10 22.49 -18.77
C ALA A 141 11.82 21.37 -18.04
N VAL A 142 11.19 20.24 -17.81
CA VAL A 142 11.67 19.15 -16.96
C VAL A 142 11.36 17.82 -17.61
N SER A 143 12.37 16.97 -17.68
CA SER A 143 12.17 15.54 -17.97
C SER A 143 12.64 14.68 -16.79
N ALA A 144 11.93 13.59 -16.53
CA ALA A 144 12.23 12.69 -15.43
C ALA A 144 11.96 11.24 -15.81
N ASN A 145 12.82 10.34 -15.33
CA ASN A 145 12.51 8.92 -15.32
C ASN A 145 11.70 8.58 -14.06
N VAL A 146 10.58 7.89 -14.24
CA VAL A 146 9.72 7.42 -13.18
C VAL A 146 9.74 5.90 -13.14
N THR A 147 9.98 5.33 -11.97
CA THR A 147 9.92 3.88 -11.77
C THR A 147 8.99 3.59 -10.61
N ILE A 148 7.89 2.91 -10.87
CA ILE A 148 6.90 2.47 -9.88
C ILE A 148 7.16 1.00 -9.55
N ARG A 149 7.23 0.68 -8.26
CA ARG A 149 7.38 -0.70 -7.77
C ARG A 149 6.22 -1.04 -6.85
N MET A 150 5.53 -2.12 -7.17
CA MET A 150 4.40 -2.65 -6.42
C MET A 150 4.68 -4.09 -6.01
N VAL A 151 4.51 -4.40 -4.73
CA VAL A 151 4.72 -5.74 -4.17
C VAL A 151 3.43 -6.54 -4.31
N LYS A 152 3.54 -7.80 -4.75
CA LYS A 152 2.38 -8.68 -4.89
C LYS A 152 1.58 -8.78 -3.59
N GLY A 153 0.26 -8.69 -3.72
CA GLY A 153 -0.68 -8.81 -2.60
C GLY A 153 -1.04 -7.48 -1.93
N THR A 154 -0.67 -6.35 -2.53
CA THR A 154 -1.11 -5.02 -2.07
C THR A 154 -0.98 -4.00 -3.18
N ASN A 155 -1.86 -3.00 -3.24
CA ASN A 155 -1.69 -1.85 -4.14
C ASN A 155 -0.75 -0.78 -3.57
N LYS A 156 -0.14 -1.04 -2.41
CA LYS A 156 0.90 -0.16 -1.88
C LYS A 156 2.13 -0.21 -2.77
N CYS A 157 2.63 0.95 -3.15
CA CYS A 157 3.74 1.05 -4.08
C CYS A 157 4.66 2.24 -3.78
N THR A 158 5.79 2.27 -4.45
CA THR A 158 6.74 3.37 -4.40
C THR A 158 7.07 3.81 -5.82
N ALA A 159 6.84 5.08 -6.14
CA ALA A 159 7.32 5.71 -7.37
C ALA A 159 8.60 6.48 -7.08
N THR A 160 9.67 6.14 -7.77
CA THR A 160 10.93 6.87 -7.74
C THR A 160 11.00 7.77 -8.98
N VAL A 161 11.09 9.08 -8.75
CA VAL A 161 11.23 10.11 -9.76
C VAL A 161 12.69 10.59 -9.78
N SER A 162 13.33 10.47 -10.92
CA SER A 162 14.72 10.87 -11.14
C SER A 162 14.78 11.89 -12.28
N PRO A 163 14.90 13.20 -11.98
CA PRO A 163 15.04 14.22 -13.00
C PRO A 163 16.33 14.03 -13.83
N ASN A 164 16.26 14.27 -15.15
CA ASN A 164 17.39 14.04 -16.05
C ASN A 164 18.46 15.13 -15.97
N PHE A 165 18.14 16.30 -15.41
CA PHE A 165 19.05 17.45 -15.34
C PHE A 165 19.80 17.56 -14.01
N ASN A 166 19.44 16.77 -12.99
CA ASN A 166 20.13 16.74 -11.71
C ASN A 166 20.02 15.36 -11.04
N SER A 167 20.78 15.15 -9.98
CA SER A 167 20.78 13.89 -9.24
C SER A 167 19.79 13.85 -8.07
N ASN A 168 18.83 14.77 -8.00
CA ASN A 168 17.84 14.84 -6.91
C ASN A 168 16.69 13.86 -7.14
N ARG A 169 16.87 12.66 -6.65
CA ARG A 169 15.84 11.62 -6.66
C ARG A 169 14.82 11.86 -5.55
N ILE A 170 13.55 11.71 -5.89
CA ILE A 170 12.42 11.79 -4.97
C ILE A 170 11.63 10.49 -5.06
N SER A 171 11.24 9.92 -3.92
CA SER A 171 10.42 8.71 -3.87
C SER A 171 9.07 9.01 -3.20
N PHE A 172 8.00 8.69 -3.89
CA PHE A 172 6.61 8.78 -3.44
C PHE A 172 6.20 7.39 -2.96
N THR A 173 5.76 7.25 -1.73
CA THR A 173 5.23 5.99 -1.20
C THR A 173 3.76 6.19 -0.83
N GLY A 174 2.90 5.33 -1.34
CA GLY A 174 1.46 5.38 -1.13
C GLY A 174 0.74 4.23 -1.80
N TYR A 175 -0.45 4.49 -2.30
CA TYR A 175 -1.31 3.47 -2.91
C TYR A 175 -1.63 3.84 -4.36
N LEU A 176 -1.72 2.82 -5.21
CA LEU A 176 -2.03 2.98 -6.63
C LEU A 176 -3.46 2.51 -6.91
N TYR A 177 -4.21 3.37 -7.59
CA TYR A 177 -5.59 3.16 -7.97
C TYR A 177 -5.79 3.40 -9.47
N PRO A 178 -6.82 2.83 -10.10
CA PRO A 178 -7.37 3.34 -11.35
C PRO A 178 -7.76 4.82 -11.19
N SER A 179 -7.63 5.63 -12.24
CA SER A 179 -7.85 7.09 -12.14
C SER A 179 -9.29 7.47 -11.79
N ASP A 180 -10.26 6.61 -12.09
CA ASP A 180 -11.68 6.79 -11.77
C ASP A 180 -12.01 6.49 -10.29
N GLN A 181 -11.08 5.91 -9.53
CA GLN A 181 -11.23 5.56 -8.11
C GLN A 181 -10.35 6.42 -7.18
N SER A 182 -9.61 7.38 -7.75
CA SER A 182 -8.79 8.30 -6.96
C SER A 182 -9.65 9.42 -6.33
N TYR A 183 -9.21 9.98 -5.20
CA TYR A 183 -9.87 11.09 -4.50
C TYR A 183 -9.63 12.44 -5.17
#